data_22d1dd83679e33e9e2d412e6c21f92f4
#
_entry.id   22d1dd83679e33e9e2d412e6c21f92f4
#
_cell.length_a   1.000
_cell.length_b   1.000
_cell.length_c   1.000
_cell.angle_alpha   90.00
_cell.angle_beta   90.00
_cell.angle_gamma   90.00
#
_symmetry.space_group_name_H-M   'P 1'
#
loop_
_entity.id
_entity.type
_entity.pdbx_description
1 polymer ?
#
loop_
_entity_poly.entity_id
_entity_poly.type
_entity_poly.pdbx_seq_one_letter_code
_entity_poly.pdbx_strand_id
1 'polypeptide(L)'
;MHPSYRILGPGQALRTDGREAVLNGARLRALLTALAAAGGRAVRTDALIAQVWGEGGGEADDRLAALQALVGRLRRALGSDAVASDPGGYRLVVETPEEIDYFLFERNADAAARELDAGRPRRAAELLDGALGLWRGAALADLPDRDTDPLALRAERRRTRARRDRLAAAVALGRAQDALAPLAELVAEHPLDEPLHALHLRALRAAGRPAEALAAYETVRGALAAQLGTDPGPELKELYGELLAGAPQDKPAAPRPGLPLALTSFLGRDAEMGQLAAELRSSRLVTLLGPGGVGKTRLAMEAARGVEADPADRETEVWVVELASVREESAVLSTVLTALGARETQLWSGPALAEGMVRDPLATLVEHCARRRMLLVLDNCEHVVGAVAGLVEVLLAGCAGVTVLATSR
;
A
#
# COMPACT_ATOMS: atom_id res chain seq x y z
N MET A 1 -17.74 14.35 17.02
CA MET A 1 -18.83 13.82 17.86
C MET A 1 -18.20 12.98 18.95
N HIS A 2 -18.50 13.24 20.21
CA HIS A 2 -17.97 12.43 21.31
C HIS A 2 -19.05 11.46 21.77
N PRO A 3 -18.77 10.14 21.86
CA PRO A 3 -19.76 9.17 22.25
C PRO A 3 -20.15 9.36 23.73
N SER A 4 -21.46 9.25 23.99
CA SER A 4 -22.00 9.31 25.34
C SER A 4 -21.79 8.02 26.12
N TYR A 5 -21.72 6.87 25.41
CA TYR A 5 -21.54 5.54 25.98
C TYR A 5 -20.27 4.88 25.39
N ARG A 6 -19.45 4.34 26.25
CA ARG A 6 -18.14 3.80 25.85
C ARG A 6 -17.98 2.36 26.31
N ILE A 7 -17.82 1.46 25.35
CA ILE A 7 -17.67 0.00 25.57
C ILE A 7 -16.43 -0.60 24.89
N LEU A 8 -15.62 0.23 24.22
CA LEU A 8 -14.33 -0.16 23.67
C LEU A 8 -13.21 -0.03 24.74
N GLY A 9 -13.38 -0.77 25.83
CA GLY A 9 -12.62 -0.78 27.05
C GLY A 9 -13.58 -0.94 28.25
N PRO A 10 -13.15 -0.58 29.47
CA PRO A 10 -14.04 -0.50 30.61
C PRO A 10 -15.24 0.40 30.35
N GLY A 11 -16.44 -0.09 30.70
CA GLY A 11 -17.70 0.58 30.44
C GLY A 11 -17.80 1.94 31.16
N GLN A 12 -18.00 2.99 30.37
CA GLN A 12 -18.15 4.36 30.84
C GLN A 12 -19.37 5.01 30.18
N ALA A 13 -19.95 6.00 30.84
CA ALA A 13 -21.00 6.81 30.26
C ALA A 13 -20.84 8.27 30.66
N LEU A 14 -21.19 9.19 29.76
CA LEU A 14 -21.31 10.60 30.03
C LEU A 14 -22.78 10.92 30.30
N ARG A 15 -23.03 11.75 31.29
CA ARG A 15 -24.34 12.33 31.57
C ARG A 15 -24.63 13.44 30.55
N THR A 16 -25.87 13.87 30.51
CA THR A 16 -26.33 15.02 29.65
C THR A 16 -25.59 16.31 29.94
N ASP A 17 -25.02 16.47 31.16
CA ASP A 17 -24.16 17.61 31.53
C ASP A 17 -22.69 17.46 31.09
N GLY A 18 -22.34 16.40 30.37
CA GLY A 18 -21.00 16.08 29.89
C GLY A 18 -20.06 15.47 30.97
N ARG A 19 -20.52 15.29 32.19
CA ARG A 19 -19.73 14.68 33.27
C ARG A 19 -19.80 13.16 33.20
N GLU A 20 -18.72 12.50 33.59
CA GLU A 20 -18.70 11.03 33.68
C GLU A 20 -19.65 10.54 34.79
N ALA A 21 -20.49 9.55 34.43
CA ALA A 21 -21.38 8.92 35.38
C ALA A 21 -20.61 7.94 36.25
N VAL A 22 -20.88 7.98 37.57
CA VAL A 22 -20.23 7.05 38.51
C VAL A 22 -20.94 5.68 38.45
N LEU A 23 -20.27 4.69 37.85
CA LEU A 23 -20.78 3.32 37.67
C LEU A 23 -20.06 2.35 38.65
N ASN A 24 -20.49 2.36 39.90
CA ASN A 24 -19.89 1.55 40.95
C ASN A 24 -20.31 0.08 40.85
N GLY A 25 -19.31 -0.80 40.63
CA GLY A 25 -19.45 -2.26 40.60
C GLY A 25 -19.48 -2.86 39.20
N ALA A 26 -18.81 -4.03 39.07
CA ALA A 26 -18.63 -4.70 37.78
C ALA A 26 -19.98 -5.04 37.10
N ARG A 27 -20.96 -5.50 37.84
CA ARG A 27 -22.29 -5.84 37.27
C ARG A 27 -23.06 -4.63 36.73
N LEU A 28 -22.86 -3.45 37.30
CA LEU A 28 -23.51 -2.23 36.77
C LEU A 28 -22.86 -1.83 35.45
N ARG A 29 -21.52 -1.93 35.32
CA ARG A 29 -20.83 -1.71 34.06
C ARG A 29 -21.14 -2.77 33.03
N ALA A 30 -21.25 -4.06 33.44
CA ALA A 30 -21.67 -5.13 32.55
C ALA A 30 -23.08 -4.89 31.99
N LEU A 31 -24.03 -4.44 32.82
CA LEU A 31 -25.38 -4.08 32.36
C LEU A 31 -25.35 -2.92 31.34
N LEU A 32 -24.60 -1.85 31.62
CA LEU A 32 -24.41 -0.77 30.66
C LEU A 32 -23.83 -1.28 29.33
N THR A 33 -22.77 -2.11 29.41
CA THR A 33 -22.08 -2.67 28.24
C THR A 33 -23.03 -3.55 27.42
N ALA A 34 -23.83 -4.42 28.07
CA ALA A 34 -24.83 -5.27 27.42
C ALA A 34 -25.91 -4.44 26.68
N LEU A 35 -26.43 -3.42 27.32
CA LEU A 35 -27.44 -2.53 26.72
C LEU A 35 -26.85 -1.68 25.58
N ALA A 36 -25.63 -1.15 25.74
CA ALA A 36 -24.93 -0.36 24.72
C ALA A 36 -24.57 -1.23 23.50
N ALA A 37 -24.14 -2.47 23.71
CA ALA A 37 -23.85 -3.42 22.63
C ALA A 37 -25.05 -3.67 21.70
N ALA A 38 -26.26 -3.49 22.19
CA ALA A 38 -27.48 -3.62 21.40
C ALA A 38 -27.79 -2.40 20.50
N GLY A 39 -27.07 -1.29 20.65
CA GLY A 39 -27.22 -0.11 19.77
C GLY A 39 -28.60 0.55 19.85
N GLY A 40 -29.19 0.63 21.03
CA GLY A 40 -30.53 1.19 21.26
C GLY A 40 -31.69 0.21 21.03
N ARG A 41 -31.43 -1.02 20.61
CA ARG A 41 -32.46 -2.09 20.50
C ARG A 41 -32.78 -2.64 21.86
N ALA A 42 -34.03 -3.11 22.03
CA ALA A 42 -34.44 -3.81 23.23
C ALA A 42 -33.72 -5.15 23.40
N VAL A 43 -33.21 -5.40 24.61
CA VAL A 43 -32.56 -6.66 24.99
C VAL A 43 -33.47 -7.36 25.98
N ARG A 44 -33.78 -8.65 25.75
CA ARG A 44 -34.62 -9.44 26.60
C ARG A 44 -34.01 -9.62 27.98
N THR A 45 -34.85 -9.74 28.98
CA THR A 45 -34.46 -9.90 30.39
C THR A 45 -33.54 -11.10 30.61
N ASP A 46 -33.91 -12.26 30.01
CA ASP A 46 -33.12 -13.49 30.09
C ASP A 46 -31.70 -13.33 29.49
N ALA A 47 -31.61 -12.66 28.34
CA ALA A 47 -30.33 -12.34 27.68
C ALA A 47 -29.47 -11.38 28.53
N LEU A 48 -30.07 -10.35 29.12
CA LEU A 48 -29.34 -9.44 30.02
C LEU A 48 -28.80 -10.16 31.26
N ILE A 49 -29.63 -11.08 31.84
CA ILE A 49 -29.19 -11.89 32.96
C ILE A 49 -27.97 -12.74 32.56
N ALA A 50 -28.03 -13.44 31.43
CA ALA A 50 -26.91 -14.23 30.94
C ALA A 50 -25.64 -13.35 30.71
N GLN A 51 -25.77 -12.22 30.04
CA GLN A 51 -24.65 -11.32 29.77
C GLN A 51 -24.02 -10.66 31.00
N VAL A 52 -24.81 -10.39 32.06
CA VAL A 52 -24.32 -9.71 33.28
C VAL A 52 -23.74 -10.70 34.31
N TRP A 53 -24.26 -11.91 34.37
CA TRP A 53 -23.83 -12.91 35.35
C TRP A 53 -23.04 -14.09 34.77
N GLY A 54 -23.06 -14.30 33.44
CA GLY A 54 -22.51 -15.48 32.78
C GLY A 54 -23.37 -16.74 33.04
N GLU A 55 -22.84 -17.90 32.63
CA GLU A 55 -23.53 -19.19 32.77
C GLU A 55 -23.55 -19.74 34.21
N GLY A 56 -22.97 -19.06 35.20
CA GLY A 56 -22.75 -19.53 36.56
C GLY A 56 -23.79 -19.08 37.59
N GLY A 57 -24.57 -20.03 38.14
CA GLY A 57 -25.18 -20.15 39.46
C GLY A 57 -26.15 -19.06 39.96
N GLY A 58 -27.28 -19.50 40.50
CA GLY A 58 -28.34 -18.76 41.21
C GLY A 58 -29.75 -19.02 40.66
N GLU A 59 -30.77 -18.94 41.49
CA GLU A 59 -32.16 -19.12 41.07
C GLU A 59 -32.62 -17.99 40.15
N ALA A 60 -33.46 -18.29 39.15
CA ALA A 60 -33.89 -17.36 38.11
C ALA A 60 -34.64 -16.14 38.69
N ASP A 61 -35.44 -16.32 39.70
CA ASP A 61 -36.25 -15.26 40.34
C ASP A 61 -35.39 -14.25 41.10
N ASP A 62 -34.33 -14.70 41.76
CA ASP A 62 -33.38 -13.83 42.46
C ASP A 62 -32.58 -12.92 41.46
N ARG A 63 -32.27 -13.45 40.27
CA ARG A 63 -31.58 -12.70 39.23
C ARG A 63 -32.47 -11.65 38.57
N LEU A 64 -33.74 -11.92 38.39
CA LEU A 64 -34.69 -10.96 37.86
C LEU A 64 -34.82 -9.74 38.79
N ALA A 65 -34.99 -9.97 40.09
CA ALA A 65 -35.05 -8.90 41.10
C ALA A 65 -33.72 -8.13 41.16
N ALA A 66 -32.57 -8.83 41.08
CA ALA A 66 -31.25 -8.19 41.03
C ALA A 66 -31.05 -7.36 39.74
N LEU A 67 -31.52 -7.82 38.58
CA LEU A 67 -31.46 -7.07 37.33
C LEU A 67 -32.31 -5.77 37.42
N GLN A 68 -33.53 -5.86 37.95
CA GLN A 68 -34.39 -4.70 38.17
C GLN A 68 -33.73 -3.65 39.08
N ALA A 69 -33.08 -4.13 40.16
CA ALA A 69 -32.30 -3.26 41.05
C ALA A 69 -31.11 -2.58 40.34
N LEU A 70 -30.39 -3.32 39.47
CA LEU A 70 -29.31 -2.78 38.63
C LEU A 70 -29.82 -1.74 37.63
N VAL A 71 -30.95 -2.00 36.96
CA VAL A 71 -31.58 -1.01 36.05
C VAL A 71 -31.96 0.26 36.82
N GLY A 72 -32.55 0.12 38.03
CA GLY A 72 -32.84 1.27 38.87
C GLY A 72 -31.59 2.06 39.28
N ARG A 73 -30.47 1.37 39.55
CA ARG A 73 -29.17 2.01 39.81
C ARG A 73 -28.61 2.72 38.56
N LEU A 74 -28.73 2.09 37.40
CA LEU A 74 -28.27 2.67 36.13
C LEU A 74 -29.05 3.93 35.78
N ARG A 75 -30.37 3.93 35.93
CA ARG A 75 -31.23 5.12 35.76
C ARG A 75 -30.85 6.26 36.72
N ARG A 76 -30.54 5.92 37.98
CA ARG A 76 -30.06 6.95 38.93
C ARG A 76 -28.69 7.54 38.55
N ALA A 77 -27.82 6.76 37.95
CA ALA A 77 -26.51 7.21 37.53
C ALA A 77 -26.56 8.07 36.25
N LEU A 78 -27.40 7.68 35.26
CA LEU A 78 -27.45 8.27 33.93
C LEU A 78 -28.55 9.29 33.72
N GLY A 79 -29.66 9.16 34.48
CA GLY A 79 -30.94 9.85 34.32
C GLY A 79 -32.08 8.85 34.12
N SER A 80 -33.30 9.23 34.55
CA SER A 80 -34.49 8.34 34.52
C SER A 80 -34.80 7.81 33.12
N ASP A 81 -34.53 8.62 32.12
CA ASP A 81 -34.95 8.39 30.73
C ASP A 81 -33.85 7.66 29.89
N ALA A 82 -32.65 7.50 30.47
CA ALA A 82 -31.54 6.86 29.77
C ALA A 82 -31.76 5.38 29.45
N VAL A 83 -32.62 4.69 30.22
CA VAL A 83 -32.96 3.28 30.02
C VAL A 83 -34.49 3.13 29.99
N ALA A 84 -35.03 2.78 28.83
CA ALA A 84 -36.46 2.50 28.67
C ALA A 84 -36.77 1.04 28.98
N SER A 85 -38.00 0.80 29.51
CA SER A 85 -38.59 -0.54 29.63
C SER A 85 -39.37 -0.84 28.35
N ASP A 86 -39.15 -2.02 27.79
CA ASP A 86 -39.89 -2.54 26.64
C ASP A 86 -40.57 -3.86 27.03
N PRO A 87 -41.58 -4.35 26.30
CA PRO A 87 -42.19 -5.63 26.57
C PRO A 87 -41.15 -6.77 26.63
N GLY A 88 -40.93 -7.31 27.84
CA GLY A 88 -39.98 -8.40 28.09
C GLY A 88 -38.50 -8.01 28.20
N GLY A 89 -38.15 -6.71 28.28
CA GLY A 89 -36.76 -6.33 28.37
C GLY A 89 -36.49 -4.84 28.62
N TYR A 90 -35.29 -4.42 28.31
CA TYR A 90 -34.80 -3.07 28.47
C TYR A 90 -33.98 -2.61 27.26
N ARG A 91 -33.97 -1.33 26.98
CA ARG A 91 -33.10 -0.72 25.96
C ARG A 91 -32.42 0.56 26.48
N LEU A 92 -31.23 0.79 26.01
CA LEU A 92 -30.56 2.09 26.18
C LEU A 92 -31.19 3.10 25.21
N VAL A 93 -31.54 4.28 25.69
CA VAL A 93 -32.11 5.33 24.86
C VAL A 93 -30.96 6.12 24.24
N VAL A 94 -30.87 6.06 22.93
CA VAL A 94 -29.88 6.80 22.11
C VAL A 94 -30.61 7.42 20.92
N GLU A 95 -30.22 8.61 20.51
CA GLU A 95 -30.76 9.26 19.31
C GLU A 95 -30.18 8.61 18.04
N THR A 96 -28.88 8.31 18.08
CA THR A 96 -28.16 7.61 17.01
C THR A 96 -27.25 6.53 17.61
N PRO A 97 -27.00 5.44 16.90
CA PRO A 97 -26.08 4.40 17.36
C PRO A 97 -24.66 4.93 17.65
N GLU A 98 -24.23 5.97 16.97
CA GLU A 98 -22.91 6.59 17.10
C GLU A 98 -22.68 7.31 18.42
N GLU A 99 -23.69 7.48 19.24
CA GLU A 99 -23.53 7.87 20.64
C GLU A 99 -22.82 6.79 21.47
N ILE A 100 -22.68 5.60 20.91
CA ILE A 100 -21.92 4.50 21.46
C ILE A 100 -20.60 4.37 20.67
N ASP A 101 -19.49 4.37 21.36
CA ASP A 101 -18.13 4.39 20.75
C ASP A 101 -17.89 3.24 19.77
N TYR A 102 -18.45 2.04 20.01
CA TYR A 102 -18.37 0.91 19.10
C TYR A 102 -18.96 1.23 17.71
N PHE A 103 -20.16 1.79 17.64
CA PHE A 103 -20.80 2.09 16.36
C PHE A 103 -20.15 3.29 15.65
N LEU A 104 -19.67 4.26 16.43
CA LEU A 104 -18.87 5.38 15.90
C LEU A 104 -17.55 4.86 15.30
N PHE A 105 -16.89 3.91 15.97
CA PHE A 105 -15.70 3.23 15.45
C PHE A 105 -16.01 2.50 14.13
N GLU A 106 -17.06 1.67 14.07
CA GLU A 106 -17.44 0.97 12.83
C GLU A 106 -17.67 1.94 11.68
N ARG A 107 -18.47 2.98 11.90
CA ARG A 107 -18.75 4.00 10.88
C ARG A 107 -17.48 4.66 10.35
N ASN A 108 -16.58 5.08 11.23
CA ASN A 108 -15.34 5.75 10.86
C ASN A 108 -14.38 4.79 10.13
N ALA A 109 -14.28 3.53 10.59
CA ALA A 109 -13.46 2.51 9.93
C ALA A 109 -13.98 2.17 8.52
N ASP A 110 -15.31 2.05 8.34
CA ASP A 110 -15.91 1.83 7.02
C ASP A 110 -15.74 3.04 6.09
N ALA A 111 -15.84 4.25 6.63
CA ALA A 111 -15.57 5.46 5.86
C ALA A 111 -14.09 5.51 5.41
N ALA A 112 -13.17 5.16 6.29
CA ALA A 112 -11.74 5.13 5.99
C ALA A 112 -11.39 4.08 4.91
N ALA A 113 -12.01 2.90 4.95
CA ALA A 113 -11.83 1.89 3.90
C ALA A 113 -12.24 2.43 2.52
N ARG A 114 -13.40 3.10 2.42
CA ARG A 114 -13.83 3.75 1.17
C ARG A 114 -12.87 4.86 0.71
N GLU A 115 -12.25 5.60 1.64
CA GLU A 115 -11.25 6.62 1.31
C GLU A 115 -9.96 6.00 0.78
N LEU A 116 -9.53 4.85 1.32
CA LEU A 116 -8.39 4.07 0.78
C LEU A 116 -8.67 3.56 -0.62
N ASP A 117 -9.83 2.95 -0.84
CA ASP A 117 -10.26 2.43 -2.14
C ASP A 117 -10.34 3.57 -3.19
N ALA A 118 -10.68 4.78 -2.75
CA ALA A 118 -10.72 5.97 -3.59
C ALA A 118 -9.35 6.66 -3.76
N GLY A 119 -8.25 6.07 -3.27
CA GLY A 119 -6.90 6.64 -3.39
C GLY A 119 -6.67 7.91 -2.55
N ARG A 120 -7.38 8.10 -1.46
CA ARG A 120 -7.27 9.26 -0.55
C ARG A 120 -6.70 8.88 0.83
N PRO A 121 -5.42 8.44 0.91
CA PRO A 121 -4.84 7.88 2.13
C PRO A 121 -4.74 8.89 3.29
N ARG A 122 -4.61 10.19 3.01
CA ARG A 122 -4.58 11.21 4.07
C ARG A 122 -5.91 11.26 4.83
N ARG A 123 -7.02 11.26 4.09
CA ARG A 123 -8.37 11.30 4.70
C ARG A 123 -8.67 10.01 5.45
N ALA A 124 -8.27 8.88 4.89
CA ALA A 124 -8.39 7.58 5.56
C ALA A 124 -7.61 7.56 6.88
N ALA A 125 -6.38 8.06 6.89
CA ALA A 125 -5.56 8.14 8.11
C ALA A 125 -6.24 8.95 9.22
N GLU A 126 -6.80 10.14 8.90
CA GLU A 126 -7.52 10.97 9.86
C GLU A 126 -8.72 10.25 10.49
N LEU A 127 -9.50 9.55 9.66
CA LEU A 127 -10.66 8.78 10.12
C LEU A 127 -10.25 7.61 11.00
N LEU A 128 -9.15 6.91 10.64
CA LEU A 128 -8.62 5.78 11.40
C LEU A 128 -7.97 6.21 12.71
N ASP A 129 -7.27 7.33 12.73
CA ASP A 129 -6.73 7.90 13.97
C ASP A 129 -7.89 8.24 14.95
N GLY A 130 -8.97 8.84 14.44
CA GLY A 130 -10.16 9.09 15.24
C GLY A 130 -10.87 7.81 15.71
N ALA A 131 -10.96 6.79 14.85
CA ALA A 131 -11.58 5.50 15.17
C ALA A 131 -10.77 4.73 16.22
N LEU A 132 -9.46 4.59 16.01
CA LEU A 132 -8.57 3.86 16.92
C LEU A 132 -8.41 4.58 18.26
N GLY A 133 -8.51 5.91 18.28
CA GLY A 133 -8.49 6.71 19.51
C GLY A 133 -9.71 6.49 20.44
N LEU A 134 -10.77 5.82 19.97
CA LEU A 134 -11.90 5.43 20.81
C LEU A 134 -11.59 4.24 21.73
N TRP A 135 -10.55 3.46 21.40
CA TRP A 135 -10.17 2.25 22.16
C TRP A 135 -9.38 2.60 23.41
N ARG A 136 -9.85 2.12 24.56
CA ARG A 136 -9.25 2.31 25.89
C ARG A 136 -8.83 0.99 26.54
N GLY A 137 -9.08 -0.12 25.86
CA GLY A 137 -8.77 -1.47 26.33
C GLY A 137 -9.39 -2.52 25.42
N ALA A 138 -9.66 -3.70 25.95
CA ALA A 138 -10.38 -4.76 25.25
C ALA A 138 -11.85 -4.40 25.08
N ALA A 139 -12.44 -4.72 23.93
CA ALA A 139 -13.87 -4.49 23.69
C ALA A 139 -14.74 -5.21 24.74
N LEU A 140 -15.81 -4.57 25.16
CA LEU A 140 -16.79 -5.15 26.10
C LEU A 140 -16.14 -5.72 27.39
N ALA A 141 -15.12 -5.05 27.91
CA ALA A 141 -14.25 -5.54 28.98
C ALA A 141 -14.98 -5.94 30.27
N ASP A 142 -16.19 -5.42 30.51
CA ASP A 142 -16.97 -5.72 31.73
C ASP A 142 -17.91 -6.94 31.58
N LEU A 143 -18.05 -7.53 30.38
CA LEU A 143 -18.82 -8.75 30.19
C LEU A 143 -18.03 -9.97 30.69
N PRO A 144 -18.63 -10.87 31.52
CA PRO A 144 -17.94 -12.03 32.04
C PRO A 144 -17.45 -12.99 30.95
N ASP A 145 -18.26 -13.22 29.92
CA ASP A 145 -17.97 -14.17 28.83
C ASP A 145 -17.52 -13.46 27.53
N ARG A 146 -16.83 -12.28 27.66
CA ARG A 146 -16.42 -11.46 26.51
C ARG A 146 -15.56 -12.23 25.50
N ASP A 147 -14.75 -13.18 25.95
CA ASP A 147 -13.81 -13.90 25.08
C ASP A 147 -14.52 -14.84 24.10
N THR A 148 -15.81 -15.19 24.38
CA THR A 148 -16.68 -15.95 23.48
C THR A 148 -17.81 -15.08 22.90
N ASP A 149 -17.95 -13.83 23.34
CA ASP A 149 -19.00 -12.94 22.85
C ASP A 149 -18.77 -12.57 21.37
N PRO A 150 -19.76 -12.83 20.49
CA PRO A 150 -19.61 -12.59 19.05
C PRO A 150 -19.32 -11.14 18.70
N LEU A 151 -19.87 -10.17 19.45
CA LEU A 151 -19.65 -8.74 19.20
C LEU A 151 -18.25 -8.33 19.64
N ALA A 152 -17.77 -8.83 20.79
CA ALA A 152 -16.40 -8.57 21.24
C ALA A 152 -15.37 -9.12 20.25
N LEU A 153 -15.54 -10.36 19.80
CA LEU A 153 -14.68 -10.99 18.80
C LEU A 153 -14.71 -10.25 17.46
N ARG A 154 -15.89 -9.77 17.04
CA ARG A 154 -16.04 -8.95 15.84
C ARG A 154 -15.33 -7.61 16.00
N ALA A 155 -15.49 -6.95 17.13
CA ALA A 155 -14.86 -5.66 17.41
C ALA A 155 -13.34 -5.75 17.36
N GLU A 156 -12.72 -6.77 17.99
CA GLU A 156 -11.28 -6.98 17.97
C GLU A 156 -10.77 -7.27 16.55
N ARG A 157 -11.44 -8.10 15.76
CA ARG A 157 -11.10 -8.31 14.34
C ARG A 157 -11.17 -7.03 13.53
N ARG A 158 -12.18 -6.19 13.77
CA ARG A 158 -12.33 -4.88 13.13
C ARG A 158 -11.23 -3.91 13.56
N ARG A 159 -10.80 -3.97 14.83
CA ARG A 159 -9.67 -3.20 15.36
C ARG A 159 -8.36 -3.56 14.62
N THR A 160 -8.05 -4.85 14.50
CA THR A 160 -6.87 -5.33 13.78
C THR A 160 -6.89 -4.84 12.33
N ARG A 161 -8.04 -4.95 11.64
CA ARG A 161 -8.19 -4.43 10.29
C ARG A 161 -7.96 -2.91 10.23
N ALA A 162 -8.53 -2.14 11.14
CA ALA A 162 -8.36 -0.68 11.19
C ALA A 162 -6.89 -0.30 11.46
N ARG A 163 -6.16 -1.03 12.33
CA ARG A 163 -4.71 -0.86 12.55
C ARG A 163 -3.93 -1.11 11.25
N ARG A 164 -4.22 -2.21 10.55
CA ARG A 164 -3.61 -2.51 9.26
C ARG A 164 -3.88 -1.42 8.22
N ASP A 165 -5.14 -1.03 8.06
CA ASP A 165 -5.55 0.00 7.08
C ASP A 165 -4.91 1.36 7.40
N ARG A 166 -4.71 1.69 8.68
CA ARG A 166 -3.99 2.89 9.12
C ARG A 166 -2.51 2.87 8.71
N LEU A 167 -1.86 1.70 8.83
CA LEU A 167 -0.48 1.49 8.41
C LEU A 167 -0.36 1.50 6.87
N ALA A 168 -1.35 0.93 6.16
CA ALA A 168 -1.43 1.02 4.70
C ALA A 168 -1.52 2.47 4.22
N ALA A 169 -2.33 3.29 4.88
CA ALA A 169 -2.40 4.73 4.62
C ALA A 169 -1.04 5.43 4.84
N ALA A 170 -0.30 5.06 5.88
CA ALA A 170 1.03 5.62 6.14
C ALA A 170 2.03 5.25 5.04
N VAL A 171 2.04 4.00 4.59
CA VAL A 171 2.89 3.54 3.48
C VAL A 171 2.53 4.29 2.18
N ALA A 172 1.24 4.42 1.86
CA ALA A 172 0.78 5.15 0.68
C ALA A 172 1.12 6.65 0.71
N LEU A 173 1.31 7.23 1.90
CA LEU A 173 1.76 8.61 2.10
C LEU A 173 3.31 8.77 2.08
N GLY A 174 4.05 7.72 1.73
CA GLY A 174 5.52 7.74 1.71
C GLY A 174 6.18 7.61 3.09
N ARG A 175 5.43 7.28 4.15
CA ARG A 175 5.93 7.11 5.52
C ARG A 175 6.15 5.63 5.86
N ALA A 176 6.73 4.88 4.92
CA ALA A 176 6.95 3.45 5.08
C ALA A 176 7.86 3.14 6.28
N GLN A 177 8.91 3.93 6.50
CA GLN A 177 9.84 3.74 7.61
C GLN A 177 9.14 3.82 8.97
N ASP A 178 8.19 4.75 9.15
CA ASP A 178 7.43 4.91 10.39
C ASP A 178 6.46 3.73 10.64
N ALA A 179 6.04 3.07 9.57
CA ALA A 179 5.11 1.95 9.64
C ALA A 179 5.79 0.62 10.00
N LEU A 180 7.12 0.47 9.84
CA LEU A 180 7.80 -0.83 9.96
C LEU A 180 7.68 -1.43 11.36
N ALA A 181 7.96 -0.67 12.42
CA ALA A 181 7.91 -1.19 13.78
C ALA A 181 6.48 -1.61 14.18
N PRO A 182 5.43 -0.75 13.99
CA PRO A 182 4.05 -1.17 14.26
C PRO A 182 3.56 -2.34 13.38
N LEU A 183 4.05 -2.48 12.13
CA LEU A 183 3.74 -3.62 11.29
C LEU A 183 4.38 -4.91 11.81
N ALA A 184 5.63 -4.85 12.26
CA ALA A 184 6.31 -6.01 12.82
C ALA A 184 5.60 -6.52 14.10
N GLU A 185 5.17 -5.61 14.97
CA GLU A 185 4.36 -5.95 16.16
C GLU A 185 3.04 -6.62 15.74
N LEU A 186 2.31 -6.04 14.80
CA LEU A 186 1.01 -6.56 14.37
C LEU A 186 1.15 -7.93 13.67
N VAL A 187 2.22 -8.13 12.87
CA VAL A 187 2.56 -9.42 12.27
C VAL A 187 2.85 -10.48 13.34
N ALA A 188 3.55 -10.12 14.41
CA ALA A 188 3.81 -11.05 15.52
C ALA A 188 2.52 -11.42 16.28
N GLU A 189 1.56 -10.48 16.42
CA GLU A 189 0.24 -10.75 17.00
C GLU A 189 -0.61 -11.68 16.10
N HIS A 190 -0.42 -11.60 14.76
CA HIS A 190 -1.25 -12.30 13.76
C HIS A 190 -0.37 -13.00 12.68
N PRO A 191 0.37 -14.07 13.05
CA PRO A 191 1.42 -14.66 12.20
C PRO A 191 0.92 -15.34 10.92
N LEU A 192 -0.40 -15.58 10.79
CA LEU A 192 -1.03 -16.21 9.62
C LEU A 192 -1.90 -15.24 8.81
N ASP A 193 -1.91 -13.94 9.13
CA ASP A 193 -2.66 -12.93 8.37
C ASP A 193 -1.86 -12.52 7.11
N GLU A 194 -2.10 -13.22 5.99
CA GLU A 194 -1.41 -12.97 4.73
C GLU A 194 -1.52 -11.51 4.22
N PRO A 195 -2.69 -10.85 4.23
CA PRO A 195 -2.81 -9.43 3.89
C PRO A 195 -1.91 -8.51 4.71
N LEU A 196 -1.70 -8.84 5.98
CA LEU A 196 -0.83 -8.07 6.86
C LEU A 196 0.65 -8.28 6.51
N HIS A 197 1.05 -9.53 6.22
CA HIS A 197 2.39 -9.83 5.72
C HIS A 197 2.64 -9.14 4.38
N ALA A 198 1.67 -9.14 3.46
CA ALA A 198 1.79 -8.45 2.18
C ALA A 198 2.06 -6.94 2.37
N LEU A 199 1.34 -6.29 3.30
CA LEU A 199 1.59 -4.90 3.65
C LEU A 199 3.00 -4.70 4.25
N HIS A 200 3.46 -5.61 5.12
CA HIS A 200 4.81 -5.55 5.70
C HIS A 200 5.91 -5.65 4.63
N LEU A 201 5.77 -6.59 3.68
CA LEU A 201 6.70 -6.70 2.54
C LEU A 201 6.73 -5.43 1.69
N ARG A 202 5.56 -4.84 1.39
CA ARG A 202 5.47 -3.57 0.67
C ARG A 202 6.13 -2.43 1.43
N ALA A 203 5.94 -2.36 2.75
CA ALA A 203 6.56 -1.34 3.59
C ALA A 203 8.09 -1.48 3.63
N LEU A 204 8.62 -2.70 3.79
CA LEU A 204 10.07 -2.98 3.74
C LEU A 204 10.67 -2.59 2.39
N ARG A 205 9.99 -2.95 1.29
CA ARG A 205 10.41 -2.55 -0.06
C ARG A 205 10.43 -1.03 -0.23
N ALA A 206 9.35 -0.36 0.16
CA ALA A 206 9.24 1.11 0.07
C ALA A 206 10.25 1.84 0.97
N ALA A 207 10.71 1.21 2.06
CA ALA A 207 11.77 1.71 2.93
C ALA A 207 13.20 1.37 2.43
N GLY A 208 13.34 0.76 1.23
CA GLY A 208 14.65 0.40 0.67
C GLY A 208 15.30 -0.82 1.35
N ARG A 209 14.53 -1.72 1.97
CA ARG A 209 15.01 -2.91 2.72
C ARG A 209 14.60 -4.24 2.07
N PRO A 210 14.94 -4.48 0.78
CA PRO A 210 14.47 -5.67 0.05
C PRO A 210 14.98 -6.99 0.62
N ALA A 211 16.18 -7.04 1.17
CA ALA A 211 16.72 -8.25 1.79
C ALA A 211 15.89 -8.69 3.01
N GLU A 212 15.42 -7.75 3.79
CA GLU A 212 14.56 -8.03 4.95
C GLU A 212 13.15 -8.43 4.49
N ALA A 213 12.65 -7.86 3.39
CA ALA A 213 11.39 -8.29 2.80
C ALA A 213 11.45 -9.77 2.34
N LEU A 214 12.54 -10.19 1.70
CA LEU A 214 12.76 -11.59 1.33
C LEU A 214 12.81 -12.51 2.55
N ALA A 215 13.52 -12.12 3.61
CA ALA A 215 13.57 -12.89 4.86
C ALA A 215 12.20 -12.99 5.55
N ALA A 216 11.41 -11.89 5.54
CA ALA A 216 10.04 -11.87 6.08
C ALA A 216 9.10 -12.78 5.28
N TYR A 217 9.24 -12.83 3.95
CA TYR A 217 8.48 -13.78 3.12
C TYR A 217 8.78 -15.23 3.47
N GLU A 218 10.06 -15.61 3.61
CA GLU A 218 10.42 -16.98 3.99
C GLU A 218 9.88 -17.36 5.38
N THR A 219 9.82 -16.39 6.28
CA THR A 219 9.25 -16.59 7.63
C THR A 219 7.75 -16.91 7.55
N VAL A 220 6.96 -16.13 6.81
CA VAL A 220 5.51 -16.40 6.68
C VAL A 220 5.25 -17.68 5.89
N ARG A 221 6.03 -17.96 4.84
CA ARG A 221 5.94 -19.22 4.08
C ARG A 221 6.13 -20.44 4.99
N GLY A 222 7.16 -20.39 5.84
CA GLY A 222 7.43 -21.44 6.82
C GLY A 222 6.30 -21.60 7.84
N ALA A 223 5.74 -20.50 8.33
CA ALA A 223 4.63 -20.52 9.28
C ALA A 223 3.35 -21.12 8.66
N LEU A 224 2.98 -20.72 7.45
CA LEU A 224 1.82 -21.27 6.73
C LEU A 224 1.98 -22.77 6.45
N ALA A 225 3.15 -23.19 5.99
CA ALA A 225 3.45 -24.61 5.75
C ALA A 225 3.38 -25.44 7.05
N ALA A 226 3.98 -24.94 8.14
CA ALA A 226 4.04 -25.65 9.41
C ALA A 226 2.66 -25.75 10.13
N GLN A 227 1.83 -24.69 10.08
CA GLN A 227 0.59 -24.63 10.85
C GLN A 227 -0.66 -25.00 10.05
N LEU A 228 -0.68 -24.72 8.73
CA LEU A 228 -1.83 -24.94 7.87
C LEU A 228 -1.55 -25.97 6.76
N GLY A 229 -0.27 -26.37 6.52
CA GLY A 229 0.09 -27.26 5.43
C GLY A 229 -0.12 -26.65 4.04
N THR A 230 -0.18 -25.31 3.94
CA THR A 230 -0.47 -24.60 2.71
C THR A 230 0.70 -23.70 2.27
N ASP A 231 0.76 -23.42 0.96
CA ASP A 231 1.62 -22.39 0.40
C ASP A 231 1.00 -20.99 0.57
N PRO A 232 1.82 -19.92 0.55
CA PRO A 232 1.33 -18.55 0.51
C PRO A 232 0.36 -18.29 -0.65
N GLY A 233 -0.60 -17.40 -0.42
CA GLY A 233 -1.56 -16.97 -1.43
C GLY A 233 -0.92 -16.20 -2.60
N PRO A 234 -1.71 -15.90 -3.65
CA PRO A 234 -1.22 -15.30 -4.89
C PRO A 234 -0.56 -13.93 -4.66
N GLU A 235 -1.11 -13.10 -3.79
CA GLU A 235 -0.59 -11.76 -3.49
C GLU A 235 0.83 -11.80 -2.90
N LEU A 236 1.09 -12.70 -1.94
CA LEU A 236 2.42 -12.88 -1.36
C LEU A 236 3.41 -13.46 -2.38
N LYS A 237 2.98 -14.42 -3.22
CA LYS A 237 3.82 -14.99 -4.29
C LYS A 237 4.20 -13.95 -5.34
N GLU A 238 3.27 -13.08 -5.71
CA GLU A 238 3.53 -11.98 -6.65
C GLU A 238 4.55 -10.99 -6.08
N LEU A 239 4.35 -10.54 -4.83
CA LEU A 239 5.30 -9.68 -4.14
C LEU A 239 6.70 -10.30 -4.02
N TYR A 240 6.79 -11.61 -3.75
CA TYR A 240 8.05 -12.33 -3.72
C TYR A 240 8.73 -12.35 -5.10
N GLY A 241 7.98 -12.59 -6.15
CA GLY A 241 8.47 -12.51 -7.53
C GLY A 241 9.02 -11.11 -7.86
N GLU A 242 8.31 -10.06 -7.46
CA GLU A 242 8.76 -8.67 -7.62
C GLU A 242 10.04 -8.38 -6.80
N LEU A 243 10.18 -8.94 -5.61
CA LEU A 243 11.38 -8.79 -4.78
C LEU A 243 12.59 -9.52 -5.36
N LEU A 244 12.40 -10.72 -5.96
CA LEU A 244 13.45 -11.50 -6.60
C LEU A 244 13.90 -10.89 -7.94
N ALA A 245 12.98 -10.28 -8.69
CA ALA A 245 13.31 -9.61 -9.96
C ALA A 245 14.25 -8.40 -9.76
N GLY A 246 14.65 -8.15 -8.54
CA GLY A 246 15.33 -6.97 -8.06
C GLY A 246 14.29 -5.99 -7.61
N ALA A 247 14.39 -5.51 -6.36
CA ALA A 247 13.60 -4.38 -5.95
C ALA A 247 13.72 -3.33 -7.04
N PRO A 248 12.62 -2.75 -7.52
CA PRO A 248 12.76 -1.46 -8.16
C PRO A 248 13.38 -0.59 -7.07
N GLN A 249 14.69 -0.36 -7.16
CA GLN A 249 15.25 0.86 -6.62
C GLN A 249 14.28 1.92 -7.11
N ASP A 250 13.71 2.69 -6.20
CA ASP A 250 12.76 3.76 -6.45
C ASP A 250 12.25 3.73 -7.89
N LYS A 251 10.94 3.41 -8.11
CA LYS A 251 10.42 3.77 -9.41
C LYS A 251 10.77 5.25 -9.58
N PRO A 252 11.79 5.60 -10.35
CA PRO A 252 11.77 6.89 -10.95
C PRO A 252 10.44 6.87 -11.68
N ALA A 253 9.64 7.89 -11.50
CA ALA A 253 8.54 8.17 -12.42
C ALA A 253 8.98 7.71 -13.79
N ALA A 254 8.14 6.85 -14.47
CA ALA A 254 8.45 6.10 -15.69
C ALA A 254 9.71 6.65 -16.40
N PRO A 255 10.74 5.83 -16.72
CA PRO A 255 12.04 6.35 -17.11
C PRO A 255 11.82 7.58 -17.94
N ARG A 256 12.10 8.74 -17.34
CA ARG A 256 11.91 10.00 -18.06
C ARG A 256 13.06 10.09 -19.02
N PRO A 257 12.82 10.42 -20.28
CA PRO A 257 13.91 10.77 -21.16
C PRO A 257 14.77 11.83 -20.45
N GLY A 258 16.06 11.65 -20.44
CA GLY A 258 16.97 12.59 -19.81
C GLY A 258 18.36 12.00 -19.54
N LEU A 259 19.31 12.87 -19.41
CA LEU A 259 20.73 12.54 -19.25
C LEU A 259 21.14 12.51 -17.77
N PRO A 260 22.09 11.63 -17.39
CA PRO A 260 22.70 11.68 -16.06
C PRO A 260 23.29 13.06 -15.76
N LEU A 261 23.14 13.50 -14.49
CA LEU A 261 23.71 14.79 -14.07
C LEU A 261 25.23 14.82 -14.27
N ALA A 262 25.73 15.84 -14.96
CA ALA A 262 27.17 16.03 -15.12
C ALA A 262 27.80 16.51 -13.81
N LEU A 263 28.66 15.69 -13.22
CA LEU A 263 29.39 16.03 -11.98
C LEU A 263 30.66 16.87 -12.25
N THR A 264 31.07 17.03 -13.50
CA THR A 264 32.29 17.77 -13.86
C THR A 264 32.08 18.58 -15.14
N SER A 265 32.73 19.75 -15.27
CA SER A 265 32.70 20.58 -16.46
C SER A 265 33.34 19.88 -17.67
N PHE A 266 32.78 20.10 -18.88
CA PHE A 266 33.34 19.63 -20.15
C PHE A 266 34.09 20.81 -20.82
N LEU A 267 35.39 20.64 -21.05
CA LEU A 267 36.23 21.70 -21.58
C LEU A 267 37.09 21.19 -22.78
N GLY A 268 37.28 22.03 -23.77
CA GLY A 268 38.31 21.86 -24.78
C GLY A 268 37.99 20.97 -25.97
N ARG A 269 36.68 20.74 -26.33
CA ARG A 269 36.28 20.01 -27.55
C ARG A 269 35.11 20.65 -28.28
N ASP A 270 35.17 21.98 -28.38
CA ASP A 270 34.09 22.77 -29.01
C ASP A 270 33.93 22.46 -30.51
N ALA A 271 35.05 22.17 -31.20
CA ALA A 271 35.04 21.81 -32.62
C ALA A 271 34.37 20.44 -32.86
N GLU A 272 34.71 19.40 -32.06
CA GLU A 272 34.10 18.07 -32.15
C GLU A 272 32.64 18.12 -31.76
N MET A 273 32.24 18.92 -30.75
CA MET A 273 30.85 19.14 -30.38
C MET A 273 30.06 19.80 -31.51
N GLY A 274 30.60 20.83 -32.14
CA GLY A 274 29.96 21.49 -33.28
C GLY A 274 29.76 20.53 -34.47
N GLN A 275 30.77 19.72 -34.78
CA GLN A 275 30.69 18.70 -35.82
C GLN A 275 29.63 17.63 -35.48
N LEU A 276 29.65 17.09 -34.27
CA LEU A 276 28.68 16.05 -33.81
C LEU A 276 27.25 16.60 -33.86
N ALA A 277 27.03 17.83 -33.41
CA ALA A 277 25.72 18.47 -33.49
C ALA A 277 25.24 18.67 -34.94
N ALA A 278 26.14 18.96 -35.89
CA ALA A 278 25.81 19.05 -37.31
C ALA A 278 25.44 17.66 -37.88
N GLU A 279 26.20 16.61 -37.54
CA GLU A 279 25.94 15.24 -37.98
C GLU A 279 24.60 14.71 -37.43
N LEU A 280 24.27 14.96 -36.17
CA LEU A 280 23.00 14.56 -35.58
C LEU A 280 21.76 15.21 -36.21
N ARG A 281 21.95 16.40 -36.81
CA ARG A 281 20.88 17.08 -37.58
C ARG A 281 20.68 16.53 -38.99
N SER A 282 21.75 16.00 -39.60
CA SER A 282 21.76 15.55 -40.98
C SER A 282 21.64 14.06 -41.16
N SER A 283 21.93 13.26 -40.11
CA SER A 283 22.02 11.82 -40.16
C SER A 283 21.19 11.18 -39.03
N ARG A 284 20.55 10.05 -39.32
CA ARG A 284 19.76 9.29 -38.33
C ARG A 284 20.58 8.25 -37.55
N LEU A 285 21.82 8.01 -37.98
CA LEU A 285 22.79 7.19 -37.29
C LEU A 285 24.13 7.87 -37.26
N VAL A 286 24.68 8.12 -36.09
CA VAL A 286 26.03 8.65 -35.90
C VAL A 286 26.77 7.70 -34.96
N THR A 287 28.00 7.33 -35.31
CA THR A 287 28.83 6.44 -34.50
C THR A 287 30.14 7.12 -34.13
N LEU A 288 30.42 7.22 -32.83
CA LEU A 288 31.68 7.71 -32.30
C LEU A 288 32.65 6.54 -32.15
N LEU A 289 33.73 6.55 -32.95
CA LEU A 289 34.78 5.55 -32.93
C LEU A 289 36.07 6.13 -32.33
N GLY A 290 36.82 5.26 -31.60
CA GLY A 290 38.12 5.63 -31.05
C GLY A 290 38.57 4.75 -29.88
N PRO A 291 39.83 4.85 -29.47
CA PRO A 291 40.38 4.00 -28.39
C PRO A 291 39.69 4.23 -27.05
N GLY A 292 39.82 3.23 -26.14
CA GLY A 292 39.33 3.31 -24.78
C GLY A 292 39.88 4.55 -24.04
N GLY A 293 39.05 5.19 -23.21
CA GLY A 293 39.46 6.33 -22.38
C GLY A 293 39.55 7.69 -23.10
N VAL A 294 39.34 7.77 -24.42
CA VAL A 294 39.41 9.04 -25.20
C VAL A 294 38.23 9.96 -24.94
N GLY A 295 37.24 9.55 -24.16
CA GLY A 295 36.08 10.38 -23.76
C GLY A 295 34.90 10.34 -24.72
N LYS A 296 34.70 9.26 -25.51
CA LYS A 296 33.55 9.09 -26.42
C LYS A 296 32.22 9.17 -25.72
N THR A 297 32.05 8.39 -24.64
CA THR A 297 30.84 8.41 -23.78
C THR A 297 30.53 9.82 -23.30
N ARG A 298 31.56 10.56 -22.83
CA ARG A 298 31.37 11.90 -22.33
C ARG A 298 30.98 12.88 -23.46
N LEU A 299 31.60 12.75 -24.65
CA LEU A 299 31.24 13.55 -25.82
C LEU A 299 29.80 13.25 -26.27
N ALA A 300 29.39 11.97 -26.29
CA ALA A 300 28.03 11.57 -26.62
C ALA A 300 27.01 12.16 -25.66
N MET A 301 27.30 12.11 -24.34
CA MET A 301 26.41 12.65 -23.29
C MET A 301 26.27 14.18 -23.38
N GLU A 302 27.37 14.89 -23.67
CA GLU A 302 27.32 16.36 -23.88
C GLU A 302 26.55 16.75 -25.13
N ALA A 303 26.74 16.04 -26.24
CA ALA A 303 25.94 16.26 -27.45
C ALA A 303 24.46 16.01 -27.22
N ALA A 304 24.12 14.94 -26.48
CA ALA A 304 22.76 14.63 -26.10
C ALA A 304 22.12 15.70 -25.19
N ARG A 305 22.90 16.32 -24.28
CA ARG A 305 22.45 17.50 -23.52
C ARG A 305 22.19 18.70 -24.39
N GLY A 306 23.00 18.89 -25.41
CA GLY A 306 22.79 19.94 -26.40
C GLY A 306 21.48 19.82 -27.14
N VAL A 307 21.08 18.60 -27.52
CA VAL A 307 19.77 18.30 -28.12
C VAL A 307 18.63 18.54 -27.14
N GLU A 308 18.76 18.10 -25.88
CA GLU A 308 17.74 18.29 -24.83
C GLU A 308 17.55 19.80 -24.50
N ALA A 309 18.58 20.58 -24.56
CA ALA A 309 18.58 22.03 -24.28
C ALA A 309 18.13 22.89 -25.46
N ASP A 310 18.12 22.36 -26.69
CA ASP A 310 17.79 23.15 -27.89
C ASP A 310 16.27 23.41 -27.96
N PRO A 311 15.83 24.67 -28.00
CA PRO A 311 14.41 24.99 -28.14
C PRO A 311 13.76 24.46 -29.43
N ALA A 312 14.54 24.21 -30.49
CA ALA A 312 14.05 23.62 -31.74
C ALA A 312 13.76 22.11 -31.61
N ASP A 313 14.39 21.45 -30.65
CA ASP A 313 14.27 20.01 -30.40
C ASP A 313 13.46 19.64 -29.15
N ARG A 314 12.64 20.57 -28.65
CA ARG A 314 11.85 20.39 -27.41
C ARG A 314 10.94 19.14 -27.37
N GLU A 315 10.58 18.60 -28.50
CA GLU A 315 9.77 17.40 -28.66
C GLU A 315 10.61 16.11 -28.75
N THR A 316 11.96 16.25 -28.80
CA THR A 316 12.87 15.12 -28.93
C THR A 316 13.21 14.57 -27.54
N GLU A 317 12.77 13.37 -27.26
CA GLU A 317 13.11 12.64 -26.03
C GLU A 317 14.54 12.10 -26.14
N VAL A 318 15.39 12.32 -25.14
CA VAL A 318 16.73 11.75 -25.09
C VAL A 318 16.76 10.53 -24.18
N TRP A 319 17.23 9.40 -24.73
CA TRP A 319 17.33 8.14 -24.03
C TRP A 319 18.75 7.59 -24.08
N VAL A 320 19.25 7.11 -22.94
CA VAL A 320 20.61 6.55 -22.84
C VAL A 320 20.52 5.09 -22.43
N VAL A 321 21.20 4.23 -23.17
CA VAL A 321 21.33 2.80 -22.89
C VAL A 321 22.80 2.45 -22.77
N GLU A 322 23.22 2.05 -21.57
CA GLU A 322 24.57 1.60 -21.31
C GLU A 322 24.68 0.08 -21.55
N LEU A 323 25.49 -0.33 -22.51
CA LEU A 323 25.67 -1.72 -22.92
C LEU A 323 26.94 -2.37 -22.34
N ALA A 324 27.69 -1.65 -21.49
CA ALA A 324 28.95 -2.16 -20.90
C ALA A 324 28.79 -3.47 -20.10
N SER A 325 27.62 -3.65 -19.45
CA SER A 325 27.31 -4.85 -18.65
C SER A 325 26.72 -6.01 -19.45
N VAL A 326 26.35 -5.78 -20.72
CA VAL A 326 25.71 -6.77 -21.59
C VAL A 326 26.77 -7.68 -22.19
N ARG A 327 26.77 -8.96 -21.83
CA ARG A 327 27.76 -9.94 -22.30
C ARG A 327 27.24 -10.83 -23.42
N GLU A 328 25.93 -10.95 -23.58
CA GLU A 328 25.28 -11.77 -24.59
C GLU A 328 24.48 -10.93 -25.56
N GLU A 329 24.62 -11.20 -26.85
CA GLU A 329 23.89 -10.49 -27.91
C GLU A 329 22.37 -10.58 -27.75
N SER A 330 21.87 -11.72 -27.24
CA SER A 330 20.45 -11.95 -26.96
C SER A 330 19.87 -11.01 -25.90
N ALA A 331 20.70 -10.43 -25.02
CA ALA A 331 20.28 -9.53 -23.95
C ALA A 331 20.16 -8.05 -24.40
N VAL A 332 20.69 -7.68 -25.57
CA VAL A 332 20.67 -6.29 -26.07
C VAL A 332 19.25 -5.75 -26.20
N LEU A 333 18.36 -6.49 -26.88
CA LEU A 333 16.98 -6.08 -27.09
C LEU A 333 16.23 -5.89 -25.77
N SER A 334 16.41 -6.81 -24.82
CA SER A 334 15.77 -6.73 -23.51
C SER A 334 16.27 -5.54 -22.67
N THR A 335 17.56 -5.21 -22.79
CA THR A 335 18.18 -4.05 -22.13
C THR A 335 17.62 -2.74 -22.70
N VAL A 336 17.51 -2.62 -24.02
CA VAL A 336 16.92 -1.45 -24.68
C VAL A 336 15.45 -1.27 -24.33
N LEU A 337 14.63 -2.35 -24.39
CA LEU A 337 13.23 -2.33 -23.99
C LEU A 337 13.04 -1.88 -22.53
N THR A 338 13.91 -2.34 -21.64
CA THR A 338 13.87 -1.96 -20.22
C THR A 338 14.24 -0.50 -20.03
N ALA A 339 15.32 -0.03 -20.70
CA ALA A 339 15.76 1.36 -20.63
C ALA A 339 14.70 2.34 -21.14
N LEU A 340 13.96 1.97 -22.19
CA LEU A 340 12.88 2.76 -22.78
C LEU A 340 11.53 2.64 -22.03
N GLY A 341 11.44 1.80 -20.98
CA GLY A 341 10.17 1.57 -20.27
C GLY A 341 9.11 0.81 -21.11
N ALA A 342 9.50 0.24 -22.25
CA ALA A 342 8.56 -0.38 -23.18
C ALA A 342 7.92 -1.69 -22.67
N ARG A 343 8.50 -2.32 -21.64
CA ARG A 343 7.94 -3.52 -20.99
C ARG A 343 6.74 -3.22 -20.10
N GLU A 344 6.64 -2.02 -19.53
CA GLU A 344 5.54 -1.67 -18.60
C GLU A 344 4.22 -1.38 -19.31
N THR A 345 4.24 -0.93 -20.56
CA THR A 345 3.02 -0.63 -21.33
C THR A 345 2.18 -1.86 -21.67
N GLN A 346 2.73 -3.07 -21.58
CA GLN A 346 2.01 -4.32 -21.89
C GLN A 346 1.12 -4.82 -20.74
N LEU A 347 1.36 -4.41 -19.49
CA LEU A 347 0.57 -4.86 -18.33
C LEU A 347 -0.71 -4.05 -18.10
N TRP A 348 -0.88 -2.90 -18.80
CA TRP A 348 -1.98 -1.96 -18.57
C TRP A 348 -2.97 -1.81 -19.74
N SER A 349 -2.82 -2.55 -20.81
CA SER A 349 -3.71 -2.44 -21.98
C SER A 349 -4.71 -3.59 -22.00
N GLY A 350 -5.80 -3.43 -21.24
CA GLY A 350 -7.12 -4.04 -21.45
C GLY A 350 -7.29 -5.56 -21.40
N PRO A 351 -8.52 -6.06 -21.27
CA PRO A 351 -8.84 -7.48 -21.15
C PRO A 351 -8.79 -8.20 -22.50
N ALA A 352 -7.62 -8.62 -22.94
CA ALA A 352 -7.45 -9.55 -24.05
C ALA A 352 -6.47 -10.66 -23.65
N LEU A 353 -6.78 -11.34 -22.54
CA LEU A 353 -6.20 -12.64 -22.20
C LEU A 353 -7.09 -13.73 -22.82
N ALA A 354 -7.00 -13.89 -24.13
CA ALA A 354 -7.39 -15.12 -24.80
C ALA A 354 -6.32 -15.42 -25.84
N GLU A 355 -5.69 -16.60 -25.67
CA GLU A 355 -4.78 -17.27 -26.59
C GLU A 355 -3.35 -16.74 -26.68
N GLY A 356 -2.44 -17.43 -26.01
CA GLY A 356 -1.02 -17.80 -26.20
C GLY A 356 -0.18 -17.18 -27.32
N MET A 357 -0.33 -15.89 -27.67
CA MET A 357 0.58 -15.20 -28.59
C MET A 357 1.67 -14.48 -27.78
N VAL A 358 2.85 -15.07 -27.70
CA VAL A 358 4.10 -14.37 -27.33
C VAL A 358 4.32 -13.28 -28.38
N ARG A 359 4.06 -12.01 -28.04
CA ARG A 359 4.38 -10.89 -28.93
C ARG A 359 5.90 -10.82 -29.11
N ASP A 360 6.33 -10.63 -30.34
CA ASP A 360 7.74 -10.43 -30.67
C ASP A 360 8.28 -9.18 -29.96
N PRO A 361 9.30 -9.32 -29.09
CA PRO A 361 9.89 -8.18 -28.37
C PRO A 361 10.38 -7.06 -29.30
N LEU A 362 10.82 -7.40 -30.51
CA LEU A 362 11.28 -6.44 -31.50
C LEU A 362 10.11 -5.61 -32.07
N ALA A 363 8.98 -6.26 -32.36
CA ALA A 363 7.77 -5.57 -32.78
C ALA A 363 7.26 -4.61 -31.69
N THR A 364 7.36 -4.99 -30.43
CA THR A 364 7.02 -4.14 -29.28
C THR A 364 7.89 -2.89 -29.21
N LEU A 365 9.20 -3.02 -29.43
CA LEU A 365 10.13 -1.90 -29.47
C LEU A 365 9.81 -0.91 -30.59
N VAL A 366 9.55 -1.44 -31.80
CA VAL A 366 9.17 -0.62 -32.96
C VAL A 366 7.86 0.11 -32.68
N GLU A 367 6.83 -0.55 -32.17
CA GLU A 367 5.55 0.07 -31.82
C GLU A 367 5.72 1.21 -30.79
N HIS A 368 6.59 1.00 -29.78
CA HIS A 368 6.89 1.99 -28.76
C HIS A 368 7.57 3.25 -29.33
N CYS A 369 8.48 3.06 -30.30
CA CYS A 369 9.28 4.15 -30.90
C CYS A 369 8.62 4.83 -32.10
N ALA A 370 7.66 4.17 -32.80
CA ALA A 370 7.16 4.60 -34.12
C ALA A 370 6.54 6.00 -34.14
N ARG A 371 5.96 6.44 -33.01
CA ARG A 371 5.26 7.73 -32.89
C ARG A 371 6.03 8.79 -32.11
N ARG A 372 7.29 8.51 -31.73
CA ARG A 372 8.10 9.38 -30.89
C ARG A 372 9.20 10.02 -31.72
N ARG A 373 9.59 11.23 -31.32
CA ARG A 373 10.86 11.84 -31.76
C ARG A 373 11.86 11.61 -30.63
N MET A 374 12.94 10.88 -30.93
CA MET A 374 13.90 10.53 -29.89
C MET A 374 15.32 10.45 -30.40
N LEU A 375 16.26 10.83 -29.53
CA LEU A 375 17.68 10.53 -29.64
C LEU A 375 17.98 9.33 -28.71
N LEU A 376 18.34 8.21 -29.30
CA LEU A 376 18.76 7.00 -28.59
C LEU A 376 20.27 6.93 -28.54
N VAL A 377 20.87 7.13 -27.37
CA VAL A 377 22.32 7.00 -27.16
C VAL A 377 22.60 5.55 -26.70
N LEU A 378 23.36 4.82 -27.52
CA LEU A 378 23.83 3.46 -27.23
C LEU A 378 25.33 3.53 -26.87
N ASP A 379 25.65 3.39 -25.58
CA ASP A 379 27.02 3.51 -25.12
C ASP A 379 27.70 2.16 -24.95
N ASN A 380 28.96 2.10 -25.35
CA ASN A 380 29.84 0.92 -25.20
C ASN A 380 29.39 -0.31 -26.00
N CYS A 381 29.14 -0.13 -27.32
CA CYS A 381 28.62 -1.17 -28.21
C CYS A 381 29.64 -2.26 -28.60
N GLU A 382 30.94 -2.09 -28.28
CA GLU A 382 32.05 -2.89 -28.80
C GLU A 382 31.93 -4.41 -28.59
N HIS A 383 31.21 -4.85 -27.55
CA HIS A 383 31.05 -6.27 -27.23
C HIS A 383 29.84 -6.93 -27.90
N VAL A 384 28.92 -6.13 -28.44
CA VAL A 384 27.61 -6.59 -28.95
C VAL A 384 27.26 -5.92 -30.29
N VAL A 385 28.26 -5.59 -31.09
CA VAL A 385 28.13 -4.80 -32.35
C VAL A 385 27.11 -5.44 -33.30
N GLY A 386 27.12 -6.78 -33.47
CA GLY A 386 26.21 -7.48 -34.37
C GLY A 386 24.75 -7.31 -33.98
N ALA A 387 24.43 -7.50 -32.70
CA ALA A 387 23.08 -7.36 -32.19
C ALA A 387 22.61 -5.89 -32.22
N VAL A 388 23.49 -4.93 -31.89
CA VAL A 388 23.21 -3.51 -31.96
C VAL A 388 22.94 -3.07 -33.41
N ALA A 389 23.73 -3.50 -34.37
CA ALA A 389 23.53 -3.17 -35.78
C ALA A 389 22.18 -3.66 -36.30
N GLY A 390 21.81 -4.91 -36.03
CA GLY A 390 20.49 -5.46 -36.40
C GLY A 390 19.34 -4.72 -35.73
N LEU A 391 19.46 -4.37 -34.46
CA LEU A 391 18.47 -3.58 -33.74
C LEU A 391 18.29 -2.19 -34.34
N VAL A 392 19.38 -1.50 -34.59
CA VAL A 392 19.40 -0.13 -35.16
C VAL A 392 18.81 -0.14 -36.59
N GLU A 393 19.14 -1.13 -37.41
CA GLU A 393 18.55 -1.29 -38.74
C GLU A 393 17.02 -1.35 -38.70
N VAL A 394 16.46 -2.19 -37.82
CA VAL A 394 15.01 -2.34 -37.65
C VAL A 394 14.38 -1.05 -37.14
N LEU A 395 14.99 -0.38 -36.14
CA LEU A 395 14.48 0.89 -35.60
C LEU A 395 14.48 2.00 -36.66
N LEU A 396 15.56 2.14 -37.43
CA LEU A 396 15.67 3.17 -38.46
C LEU A 396 14.74 2.89 -39.64
N ALA A 397 14.43 1.64 -39.96
CA ALA A 397 13.48 1.26 -40.99
C ALA A 397 12.02 1.52 -40.55
N GLY A 398 11.70 1.22 -39.28
CA GLY A 398 10.31 1.28 -38.77
C GLY A 398 9.89 2.61 -38.12
N CYS A 399 10.86 3.47 -37.70
CA CYS A 399 10.61 4.62 -36.85
C CYS A 399 11.27 5.88 -37.41
N ALA A 400 10.51 6.68 -38.15
CA ALA A 400 11.04 7.89 -38.83
C ALA A 400 11.59 8.97 -37.87
N GLY A 401 11.07 9.04 -36.64
CA GLY A 401 11.44 10.03 -35.64
C GLY A 401 12.65 9.65 -34.76
N VAL A 402 13.25 8.46 -34.98
CA VAL A 402 14.37 7.97 -34.16
C VAL A 402 15.70 8.34 -34.78
N THR A 403 16.59 8.96 -34.00
CA THR A 403 18.00 9.16 -34.29
C THR A 403 18.84 8.37 -33.31
N VAL A 404 19.88 7.70 -33.74
CA VAL A 404 20.78 6.88 -32.90
C VAL A 404 22.18 7.48 -32.87
N LEU A 405 22.72 7.61 -31.65
CA LEU A 405 24.12 7.97 -31.40
C LEU A 405 24.79 6.79 -30.69
N ALA A 406 25.68 6.09 -31.36
CA ALA A 406 26.39 4.94 -30.81
C ALA A 406 27.84 5.27 -30.46
N THR A 407 28.40 4.64 -29.41
CA THR A 407 29.83 4.69 -29.12
C THR A 407 30.43 3.29 -29.21
N SER A 408 31.58 3.17 -29.82
CA SER A 408 32.34 1.90 -29.96
C SER A 408 33.85 2.16 -30.05
N ARG A 409 34.62 1.08 -29.90
CA ARG A 409 36.07 1.11 -30.17
C ARG A 409 36.37 1.00 -31.63
#